data_b001dead3676266773d1e9b9db545240
#
_entry.id   b001dead3676266773d1e9b9db545240
#
_cell.length_a   1.000
_cell.length_b   1.000
_cell.length_c   1.000
_cell.angle_alpha   90.00
_cell.angle_beta   90.00
_cell.angle_gamma   90.00
#
_symmetry.space_group_name_H-M   'P 1'
#
loop_
_entity.id
_entity.type
_entity.pdbx_description
1 polymer ?
#
loop_
_entity_poly.entity_id
_entity_poly.type
_entity_poly.pdbx_seq_one_letter_code
_entity_poly.pdbx_strand_id
1 'polypeptide(L)'
;MDLIYTDTKGKELGVVYTTLDMEIGEEATNDFEIEYKRSEWDGTVENGCFFYVPETEFGGIVREIKTSTKTNTITAKGYTWRGMMMKKIIEPQSGQDYATATGELNEIVGEKVKEAFPGLFYGSDADTGVQVKDYQFDRYCS
;
A
#
# COMPACT_ATOMS: atom_id res chain seq x y z
N MET A 1 12.79 9.59 12.57
CA MET A 1 12.42 9.38 11.16
C MET A 1 11.14 10.17 10.94
N ASP A 2 11.11 10.99 9.90
CA ASP A 2 9.93 11.82 9.62
C ASP A 2 8.90 10.95 8.92
N LEU A 3 7.81 10.65 9.62
CA LEU A 3 6.70 9.87 9.10
C LEU A 3 5.56 10.84 8.77
N ILE A 4 5.29 11.02 7.49
CA ILE A 4 4.17 11.83 7.03
C ILE A 4 2.89 11.02 7.12
N TYR A 5 1.82 11.64 7.61
CA TYR A 5 0.48 11.05 7.59
C TYR A 5 -0.49 11.90 6.77
N THR A 6 -1.47 11.24 6.19
CA THR A 6 -2.44 11.87 5.30
C THR A 6 -3.87 11.57 5.76
N ASP A 7 -4.83 12.27 5.17
CA ASP A 7 -6.22 11.85 5.23
C ASP A 7 -6.47 10.62 4.32
N THR A 8 -7.71 10.15 4.27
CA THR A 8 -8.13 9.00 3.44
C THR A 8 -8.10 9.27 1.93
N LYS A 9 -7.83 10.50 1.53
CA LYS A 9 -7.70 10.94 0.12
C LYS A 9 -6.26 11.22 -0.28
N GLY A 10 -5.30 11.00 0.63
CA GLY A 10 -3.89 11.23 0.39
C GLY A 10 -3.43 12.68 0.59
N LYS A 11 -4.27 13.56 1.15
CA LYS A 11 -3.85 14.91 1.50
C LYS A 11 -3.02 14.87 2.77
N GLU A 12 -1.80 15.38 2.71
CA GLU A 12 -0.91 15.48 3.87
C GLU A 12 -1.53 16.32 5.00
N LEU A 13 -1.50 15.79 6.20
CA LEU A 13 -2.01 16.44 7.42
C LEU A 13 -0.86 16.88 8.33
N GLY A 14 0.24 16.14 8.37
CA GLY A 14 1.37 16.48 9.22
C GLY A 14 2.46 15.41 9.24
N VAL A 15 3.40 15.63 10.17
CA VAL A 15 4.54 14.74 10.42
C VAL A 15 4.45 14.19 11.83
N VAL A 16 4.72 12.92 11.99
CA VAL A 16 4.74 12.24 13.28
C VAL A 16 6.14 11.74 13.59
N TYR A 17 6.58 11.97 14.82
CA TYR A 17 7.83 11.45 15.37
C TYR A 17 7.52 10.30 16.30
N THR A 18 7.52 9.07 15.77
CA THR A 18 7.12 7.88 16.54
C THR A 18 7.95 6.67 16.15
N THR A 19 7.70 5.56 16.83
CA THR A 19 8.26 4.26 16.47
C THR A 19 7.37 3.64 15.38
N LEU A 20 7.99 3.30 14.27
CA LEU A 20 7.40 2.54 13.19
C LEU A 20 8.04 1.15 13.19
N ASP A 21 7.22 0.13 13.35
CA ASP A 21 7.58 -1.27 13.09
C ASP A 21 6.93 -1.68 11.77
N MET A 22 7.74 -2.14 10.83
CA MET A 22 7.28 -2.43 9.46
C MET A 22 8.03 -3.64 8.91
N GLU A 23 7.29 -4.58 8.38
CA GLU A 23 7.81 -5.77 7.72
C GLU A 23 7.52 -5.71 6.22
N ILE A 24 8.57 -5.81 5.39
CA ILE A 24 8.47 -5.76 3.92
C ILE A 24 9.30 -6.89 3.31
N GLY A 25 8.71 -7.67 2.43
CA GLY A 25 9.40 -8.75 1.71
C GLY A 25 8.45 -9.69 0.97
N GLU A 26 9.01 -10.60 0.18
CA GLU A 26 8.20 -11.59 -0.57
C GLU A 26 7.47 -12.57 0.36
N GLU A 27 8.16 -13.04 1.42
CA GLU A 27 7.61 -13.99 2.39
C GLU A 27 7.14 -13.29 3.69
N ALA A 28 7.18 -11.95 3.73
CA ALA A 28 6.81 -11.16 4.89
C ALA A 28 5.29 -10.93 4.97
N THR A 29 4.82 -10.55 6.15
CA THR A 29 3.40 -10.18 6.36
C THR A 29 3.02 -8.90 5.61
N ASN A 30 4.01 -8.07 5.29
CA ASN A 30 3.86 -6.79 4.63
C ASN A 30 2.86 -5.87 5.34
N ASP A 31 2.98 -5.80 6.65
CA ASP A 31 2.20 -4.95 7.52
C ASP A 31 3.07 -3.95 8.29
N PHE A 32 2.43 -3.06 9.02
CA PHE A 32 3.09 -2.11 9.91
C PHE A 32 2.31 -1.87 11.18
N GLU A 33 3.04 -1.42 12.20
CA GLU A 33 2.50 -0.94 13.46
C GLU A 33 3.17 0.38 13.85
N ILE A 34 2.35 1.38 14.22
CA ILE A 34 2.80 2.67 14.71
C ILE A 34 2.20 2.88 16.11
N GLU A 35 3.04 3.14 17.11
CA GLU A 35 2.58 3.40 18.45
C GLU A 35 2.72 4.88 18.81
N TYR A 36 1.64 5.48 19.31
CA TYR A 36 1.58 6.85 19.80
C TYR A 36 1.33 6.88 21.30
N LYS A 37 1.89 7.86 21.97
CA LYS A 37 1.35 8.24 23.27
C LYS A 37 -0.03 8.89 23.06
N ARG A 38 -0.98 8.57 23.92
CA ARG A 38 -2.33 9.14 23.83
C ARG A 38 -2.35 10.67 23.88
N SER A 39 -1.40 11.28 24.57
CA SER A 39 -1.24 12.74 24.63
C SER A 39 -0.79 13.38 23.33
N GLU A 40 -0.21 12.61 22.43
CA GLU A 40 0.31 13.04 21.12
C GLU A 40 -0.70 12.76 19.99
N TRP A 41 -1.79 12.07 20.30
CA TRP A 41 -2.84 11.73 19.36
C TRP A 41 -3.86 12.86 19.26
N ASP A 42 -3.99 13.45 18.09
CA ASP A 42 -4.94 14.53 17.80
C ASP A 42 -6.31 14.05 17.28
N GLY A 43 -6.47 12.76 17.09
CA GLY A 43 -7.70 12.15 16.58
C GLY A 43 -7.90 12.25 15.07
N THR A 44 -6.93 12.76 14.32
CA THR A 44 -7.06 12.93 12.86
C THR A 44 -6.77 11.66 12.08
N VAL A 45 -5.99 10.74 12.64
CA VAL A 45 -5.68 9.45 12.00
C VAL A 45 -6.83 8.48 12.19
N GLU A 46 -7.36 7.97 11.10
CA GLU A 46 -8.47 7.03 11.04
C GLU A 46 -8.18 5.88 10.04
N ASN A 47 -9.07 4.91 9.99
CA ASN A 47 -8.98 3.83 8.99
C ASN A 47 -9.04 4.41 7.58
N GLY A 48 -8.08 4.02 6.75
CA GLY A 48 -7.93 4.52 5.38
C GLY A 48 -6.94 5.66 5.22
N CYS A 49 -6.45 6.26 6.31
CA CYS A 49 -5.32 7.19 6.25
C CYS A 49 -4.05 6.49 5.78
N PHE A 50 -3.16 7.24 5.13
CA PHE A 50 -1.88 6.72 4.71
C PHE A 50 -0.76 7.26 5.59
N PHE A 51 0.29 6.45 5.72
CA PHE A 51 1.57 6.85 6.28
C PHE A 51 2.68 6.54 5.30
N TYR A 52 3.67 7.42 5.20
CA TYR A 52 4.84 7.17 4.38
C TYR A 52 6.06 7.95 4.86
N VAL A 53 7.23 7.41 4.53
CA VAL A 53 8.52 8.08 4.69
C VAL A 53 8.91 8.66 3.34
N PRO A 54 9.13 9.98 3.22
CA PRO A 54 9.48 10.60 1.95
C PRO A 54 10.69 9.95 1.28
N GLU A 55 10.65 9.85 -0.05
CA GLU A 55 11.73 9.33 -0.88
C GLU A 55 12.11 7.86 -0.60
N THR A 56 11.21 7.09 0.00
CA THR A 56 11.40 5.67 0.29
C THR A 56 10.20 4.84 -0.15
N GLU A 57 10.36 3.51 -0.17
CA GLU A 57 9.25 2.57 -0.34
C GLU A 57 8.44 2.34 0.96
N PHE A 58 8.85 2.97 2.07
CA PHE A 58 8.22 2.75 3.36
C PHE A 58 6.94 3.57 3.51
N GLY A 59 5.83 2.88 3.54
CA GLY A 59 4.52 3.48 3.73
C GLY A 59 3.41 2.45 3.61
N GLY A 60 2.18 2.91 3.84
CA GLY A 60 1.03 2.02 3.80
C GLY A 60 -0.27 2.69 4.22
N ILE A 61 -1.30 1.87 4.37
CA ILE A 61 -2.66 2.28 4.72
C ILE A 61 -3.06 1.75 6.10
N VAL A 62 -3.59 2.62 6.94
CA VAL A 62 -4.17 2.25 8.25
C VAL A 62 -5.44 1.43 8.05
N ARG A 63 -5.54 0.31 8.76
CA ARG A 63 -6.69 -0.58 8.75
C ARG A 63 -7.32 -0.78 10.11
N GLU A 64 -6.55 -0.56 11.17
CA GLU A 64 -7.02 -0.75 12.53
C GLU A 64 -6.39 0.28 13.46
N ILE A 65 -7.19 0.79 14.40
CA ILE A 65 -6.71 1.66 15.47
C ILE A 65 -7.15 1.04 16.80
N LYS A 66 -6.18 0.80 17.66
CA LYS A 66 -6.38 0.25 19.01
C LYS A 66 -5.98 1.27 20.06
N THR A 67 -6.77 1.38 21.12
CA THR A 67 -6.44 2.21 22.28
C THR A 67 -6.21 1.31 23.48
N SER A 68 -5.09 1.49 24.15
CA SER A 68 -4.77 0.83 25.41
C SER A 68 -4.84 1.83 26.56
N THR A 69 -5.80 1.64 27.45
CA THR A 69 -5.90 2.44 28.68
C THR A 69 -4.85 2.05 29.70
N LYS A 70 -4.36 0.80 29.64
CA LYS A 70 -3.34 0.28 30.55
C LYS A 70 -1.97 0.90 30.30
N THR A 71 -1.58 1.06 29.05
CA THR A 71 -0.30 1.64 28.63
C THR A 71 -0.43 3.12 28.25
N ASN A 72 -1.65 3.63 28.18
CA ASN A 72 -1.97 4.98 27.72
C ASN A 72 -1.41 5.27 26.30
N THR A 73 -1.52 4.26 25.44
CA THR A 73 -1.04 4.32 24.05
C THR A 73 -2.19 4.11 23.06
N ILE A 74 -1.97 4.60 21.84
CA ILE A 74 -2.80 4.32 20.66
C ILE A 74 -1.91 3.67 19.62
N THR A 75 -2.36 2.56 19.07
CA THR A 75 -1.65 1.80 18.07
C THR A 75 -2.43 1.84 16.76
N ALA A 76 -1.80 2.34 15.70
CA ALA A 76 -2.31 2.26 14.33
C ALA A 76 -1.60 1.10 13.62
N LYS A 77 -2.38 0.18 13.04
CA LYS A 77 -1.89 -0.97 12.27
C LYS A 77 -2.45 -0.94 10.86
N GLY A 78 -1.71 -1.52 9.94
CA GLY A 78 -2.18 -1.61 8.57
C GLY A 78 -1.27 -2.38 7.64
N TYR A 79 -1.52 -2.26 6.35
CA TYR A 79 -0.72 -2.90 5.32
C TYR A 79 0.26 -1.91 4.71
N THR A 80 1.49 -2.35 4.47
CA THR A 80 2.45 -1.61 3.64
C THR A 80 1.92 -1.48 2.20
N TRP A 81 2.56 -0.66 1.36
CA TRP A 81 2.21 -0.58 -0.07
C TRP A 81 2.23 -1.94 -0.73
N ARG A 82 3.23 -2.79 -0.44
CA ARG A 82 3.31 -4.17 -0.94
C ARG A 82 2.17 -5.03 -0.40
N GLY A 83 1.87 -4.93 0.90
CA GLY A 83 0.76 -5.64 1.51
C GLY A 83 -0.61 -5.28 0.94
N MET A 84 -0.80 -4.01 0.53
CA MET A 84 -2.00 -3.58 -0.20
C MET A 84 -2.09 -4.26 -1.57
N MET A 85 -0.99 -4.29 -2.32
CA MET A 85 -0.94 -4.92 -3.65
C MET A 85 -1.21 -6.42 -3.57
N MET A 86 -0.63 -7.12 -2.60
CA MET A 86 -0.85 -8.56 -2.37
C MET A 86 -2.31 -8.93 -2.03
N LYS A 87 -3.14 -7.96 -1.61
CA LYS A 87 -4.57 -8.17 -1.33
C LYS A 87 -5.46 -7.94 -2.55
N LYS A 88 -4.90 -7.49 -3.67
CA LYS A 88 -5.66 -7.30 -4.90
C LYS A 88 -5.55 -8.52 -5.79
N ILE A 89 -6.65 -8.85 -6.42
CA ILE A 89 -6.77 -9.99 -7.32
C ILE A 89 -6.88 -9.44 -8.73
N ILE A 90 -6.10 -10.01 -9.65
CA ILE A 90 -6.23 -9.76 -11.09
C ILE A 90 -7.39 -10.62 -11.60
N GLU A 91 -8.45 -9.97 -12.03
CA GLU A 91 -9.65 -10.64 -12.54
C GLU A 91 -9.69 -10.59 -14.06
N PRO A 92 -10.10 -11.69 -14.74
CA PRO A 92 -10.36 -11.65 -16.17
C PRO A 92 -11.53 -10.70 -16.48
N GLN A 93 -11.52 -10.11 -17.67
CA GLN A 93 -12.66 -9.34 -18.14
C GLN A 93 -13.91 -10.23 -18.30
N SER A 94 -15.08 -9.61 -18.19
CA SER A 94 -16.35 -10.34 -18.32
C SER A 94 -16.41 -11.10 -19.65
N GLY A 95 -16.67 -12.42 -19.56
CA GLY A 95 -16.72 -13.31 -20.72
C GLY A 95 -15.38 -13.92 -21.14
N GLN A 96 -14.29 -13.62 -20.40
CA GLN A 96 -12.99 -14.26 -20.60
C GLN A 96 -12.66 -15.22 -19.46
N ASP A 97 -12.02 -16.34 -19.80
CA ASP A 97 -11.60 -17.32 -18.80
C ASP A 97 -10.35 -16.88 -18.04
N TYR A 98 -9.48 -16.07 -18.69
CA TYR A 98 -8.21 -15.61 -18.16
C TYR A 98 -7.94 -14.16 -18.52
N ALA A 99 -7.21 -13.44 -17.66
CA ALA A 99 -6.60 -12.18 -18.02
C ALA A 99 -5.31 -12.45 -18.80
N THR A 100 -5.05 -11.68 -19.85
CA THR A 100 -3.84 -11.79 -20.67
C THR A 100 -3.14 -10.45 -20.76
N ALA A 101 -1.84 -10.48 -20.98
CA ALA A 101 -1.05 -9.27 -21.21
C ALA A 101 -0.01 -9.47 -22.32
N THR A 102 0.19 -8.42 -23.11
CA THR A 102 1.21 -8.32 -24.16
C THR A 102 1.72 -6.88 -24.19
N GLY A 103 3.03 -6.69 -24.17
CA GLY A 103 3.65 -5.37 -24.17
C GLY A 103 4.95 -5.31 -23.38
N GLU A 104 5.41 -4.13 -23.11
CA GLU A 104 6.56 -3.88 -22.23
C GLU A 104 6.16 -4.13 -20.76
N LEU A 105 7.08 -4.73 -19.99
CA LEU A 105 6.76 -5.21 -18.63
C LEU A 105 6.29 -4.10 -17.70
N ASN A 106 6.96 -2.93 -17.67
CA ASN A 106 6.54 -1.82 -16.80
C ASN A 106 5.19 -1.24 -17.21
N GLU A 107 4.88 -1.20 -18.51
CA GLU A 107 3.57 -0.75 -18.98
C GLU A 107 2.46 -1.68 -18.47
N ILE A 108 2.65 -3.00 -18.59
CA ILE A 108 1.70 -4.00 -18.11
C ILE A 108 1.49 -3.87 -16.59
N VAL A 109 2.59 -3.79 -15.82
CA VAL A 109 2.52 -3.64 -14.36
C VAL A 109 1.85 -2.32 -13.99
N GLY A 110 2.22 -1.22 -14.66
CA GLY A 110 1.64 0.10 -14.42
C GLY A 110 0.13 0.14 -14.67
N GLU A 111 -0.35 -0.50 -15.73
CA GLU A 111 -1.79 -0.63 -16.02
C GLU A 111 -2.52 -1.42 -14.93
N LYS A 112 -1.99 -2.58 -14.52
CA LYS A 112 -2.60 -3.41 -13.47
C LYS A 112 -2.64 -2.70 -12.13
N VAL A 113 -1.58 -2.01 -11.75
CA VAL A 113 -1.53 -1.21 -10.51
C VAL A 113 -2.51 -0.04 -10.57
N LYS A 114 -2.62 0.65 -11.70
CA LYS A 114 -3.59 1.74 -11.91
C LYS A 114 -5.04 1.26 -11.86
N GLU A 115 -5.33 0.09 -12.44
CA GLU A 115 -6.65 -0.54 -12.34
C GLU A 115 -7.00 -0.89 -10.89
N ALA A 116 -6.03 -1.44 -10.14
CA ALA A 116 -6.24 -1.87 -8.75
C ALA A 116 -6.36 -0.70 -7.76
N PHE A 117 -5.64 0.39 -7.99
CA PHE A 117 -5.54 1.55 -7.10
C PHE A 117 -5.59 2.87 -7.87
N PRO A 118 -6.76 3.25 -8.41
CA PRO A 118 -6.89 4.45 -9.22
C PRO A 118 -6.45 5.71 -8.46
N GLY A 119 -5.50 6.45 -9.02
CA GLY A 119 -5.02 7.72 -8.46
C GLY A 119 -4.06 7.63 -7.28
N LEU A 120 -3.71 6.43 -6.82
CA LEU A 120 -2.77 6.22 -5.70
C LEU A 120 -1.35 5.91 -6.17
N PHE A 121 -1.21 5.08 -7.19
CA PHE A 121 0.09 4.70 -7.76
C PHE A 121 0.16 5.05 -9.23
N TYR A 122 1.39 5.30 -9.69
CA TYR A 122 1.72 5.57 -11.07
C TYR A 122 2.73 4.54 -11.55
N GLY A 123 2.60 4.12 -12.80
CA GLY A 123 3.60 3.26 -13.44
C GLY A 123 4.91 4.02 -13.70
N SER A 124 6.01 3.29 -13.76
CA SER A 124 7.29 3.84 -14.20
C SER A 124 7.29 3.96 -15.73
N ASP A 125 7.80 5.08 -16.26
CA ASP A 125 8.03 5.26 -17.69
C ASP A 125 9.37 4.63 -18.17
N ALA A 126 10.11 3.98 -17.25
CA ALA A 126 11.37 3.33 -17.59
C ALA A 126 11.12 2.07 -18.41
N ASP A 127 11.81 1.95 -19.55
CA ASP A 127 11.82 0.72 -20.35
C ASP A 127 12.70 -0.34 -19.68
N THR A 128 12.13 -1.48 -19.33
CA THR A 128 12.86 -2.63 -18.76
C THR A 128 13.60 -3.42 -19.84
N GLY A 129 13.29 -3.23 -21.12
CA GLY A 129 13.74 -4.06 -22.23
C GLY A 129 13.10 -5.45 -22.27
N VAL A 130 12.15 -5.73 -21.40
CA VAL A 130 11.45 -7.02 -21.32
C VAL A 130 10.12 -6.93 -22.06
N GLN A 131 10.01 -7.63 -23.17
CA GLN A 131 8.78 -7.75 -23.95
C GLN A 131 8.04 -9.04 -23.54
N VAL A 132 6.83 -8.86 -23.04
CA VAL A 132 5.91 -9.94 -22.69
C VAL A 132 4.99 -10.20 -23.88
N LYS A 133 4.79 -11.46 -24.22
CA LYS A 133 3.89 -11.85 -25.31
C LYS A 133 2.90 -12.92 -24.83
N ASP A 134 1.63 -12.61 -24.96
CA ASP A 134 0.53 -13.53 -24.69
C ASP A 134 0.62 -14.21 -23.32
N TYR A 135 1.12 -13.45 -22.30
CA TYR A 135 1.18 -13.95 -20.92
C TYR A 135 -0.22 -14.11 -20.39
N GLN A 136 -0.51 -15.28 -19.87
CA GLN A 136 -1.79 -15.61 -19.28
C GLN A 136 -1.63 -15.62 -17.76
N PHE A 137 -2.38 -14.77 -17.08
CA PHE A 137 -2.46 -14.80 -15.62
C PHE A 137 -3.28 -16.00 -15.17
N ASP A 138 -2.85 -16.64 -14.09
CA ASP A 138 -3.66 -17.63 -13.43
C ASP A 138 -4.98 -16.99 -12.98
N ARG A 139 -6.03 -17.78 -13.00
CA ARG A 139 -7.34 -17.28 -12.62
C ARG A 139 -7.33 -16.84 -11.16
N TYR A 140 -7.69 -15.57 -10.92
CA TYR A 140 -7.68 -14.96 -9.59
C TYR A 140 -6.30 -14.93 -8.91
N CYS A 141 -5.24 -14.64 -9.64
CA CYS A 141 -3.92 -14.38 -9.07
C CYS A 141 -3.80 -12.95 -8.50
N SER A 142 -2.86 -12.74 -7.61
CA SER A 142 -2.47 -11.43 -7.06
C SER A 142 -1.08 -11.03 -7.50
#